data_ceaee0c6cf70980373ba045a4ae86f4c
#
_entry.id   ceaee0c6cf70980373ba045a4ae86f4c
#
_cell.length_a   1.000
_cell.length_b   1.000
_cell.length_c   1.000
_cell.angle_alpha   90.00
_cell.angle_beta   90.00
_cell.angle_gamma   90.00
#
_symmetry.space_group_name_H-M   'P 1'
#
loop_
_entity.id
_entity.type
_entity.pdbx_description
1 polymer ?
#
loop_
_entity_poly.entity_id
_entity_poly.type
_entity_poly.pdbx_seq_one_letter_code
_entity_poly.pdbx_strand_id
1 'polypeptide(L)'
;MMIDLDGHIEGPITVTRDTALWGIVTGDVTVKADVRVQLYGKVRGNLIVERGGVAVLHGAVSGAVINHGAHVVISGKAGSVQDLGDPPTQITRDAIVASRDDP
;
A
#
# COMPACT_ATOMS: atom_id res chain seq x y z
N MET A 1 -4.42 1.97 -18.54
CA MET A 1 -4.87 3.29 -18.11
C MET A 1 -5.00 3.35 -16.60
N MET A 2 -4.42 4.36 -15.98
CA MET A 2 -4.43 4.47 -14.52
C MET A 2 -5.53 5.44 -14.09
N ILE A 3 -6.29 5.05 -13.07
CA ILE A 3 -7.36 5.85 -12.51
C ILE A 3 -6.78 6.73 -11.40
N ASP A 4 -7.17 8.01 -11.38
CA ASP A 4 -6.79 8.92 -10.30
C ASP A 4 -7.93 9.03 -9.29
N LEU A 5 -7.62 8.77 -8.02
CA LEU A 5 -8.56 8.95 -6.92
C LEU A 5 -8.03 10.04 -6.00
N ASP A 6 -8.87 11.01 -5.68
CA ASP A 6 -8.53 12.07 -4.74
C ASP A 6 -9.69 12.36 -3.78
N GLY A 7 -9.48 13.30 -2.86
CA GLY A 7 -10.48 13.67 -1.88
C GLY A 7 -10.51 12.74 -0.68
N HIS A 8 -11.64 12.73 0.02
CA HIS A 8 -11.84 11.93 1.21
C HIS A 8 -12.65 10.68 0.84
N ILE A 9 -12.05 9.52 1.02
CA ILE A 9 -12.65 8.24 0.65
C ILE A 9 -12.90 7.43 1.91
N GLU A 10 -14.16 7.06 2.14
CA GLU A 10 -14.48 6.17 3.24
C GLU A 10 -14.21 4.73 2.83
N GLY A 11 -13.37 4.05 3.61
CA GLY A 11 -13.03 2.67 3.36
C GLY A 11 -13.84 1.72 4.22
N PRO A 12 -13.57 0.41 4.08
CA PRO A 12 -12.51 -0.16 3.25
C PRO A 12 -12.82 -0.10 1.76
N ILE A 13 -11.78 -0.07 0.95
CA ILE A 13 -11.93 -0.14 -0.50
C ILE A 13 -11.06 -1.28 -1.08
N THR A 14 -11.50 -1.82 -2.20
CA THR A 14 -10.76 -2.82 -2.96
C THR A 14 -10.42 -2.23 -4.32
N VAL A 15 -9.13 -2.20 -4.65
CA VAL A 15 -8.67 -1.65 -5.91
C VAL A 15 -8.54 -2.79 -6.92
N THR A 16 -9.33 -2.69 -8.00
CA THR A 16 -9.38 -3.72 -9.06
C THR A 16 -8.81 -3.24 -10.38
N ARG A 17 -8.33 -2.00 -10.44
CA ARG A 17 -7.69 -1.40 -11.63
C ARG A 17 -6.49 -0.59 -11.20
N ASP A 18 -5.56 -0.40 -12.11
CA ASP A 18 -4.39 0.45 -11.86
C ASP A 18 -4.85 1.84 -11.42
N THR A 19 -4.36 2.29 -10.29
CA THR A 19 -4.85 3.50 -9.63
C THR A 19 -3.71 4.31 -9.05
N ALA A 20 -3.78 5.63 -9.22
CA ALA A 20 -2.98 6.58 -8.46
C ALA A 20 -3.89 7.19 -7.38
N LEU A 21 -3.55 6.99 -6.13
CA LEU A 21 -4.37 7.44 -5.00
C LEU A 21 -3.73 8.68 -4.37
N TRP A 22 -4.41 9.81 -4.53
CA TRP A 22 -3.93 11.11 -4.04
C TRP A 22 -4.63 11.55 -2.77
N GLY A 23 -5.81 10.96 -2.49
CA GLY A 23 -6.65 11.40 -1.37
C GLY A 23 -6.34 10.68 -0.07
N ILE A 24 -7.31 10.72 0.85
CA ILE A 24 -7.23 10.07 2.15
C ILE A 24 -8.29 8.99 2.22
N VAL A 25 -7.87 7.77 2.51
CA VAL A 25 -8.77 6.64 2.74
C VAL A 25 -8.82 6.36 4.23
N THR A 26 -10.04 6.33 4.79
CA THR A 26 -10.22 6.17 6.24
C THR A 26 -10.24 4.72 6.70
N GLY A 27 -10.31 3.75 5.78
CA GLY A 27 -10.29 2.33 6.09
C GLY A 27 -9.11 1.63 5.43
N ASP A 28 -9.25 0.32 5.26
CA ASP A 28 -8.21 -0.50 4.64
C ASP A 28 -8.30 -0.40 3.11
N VAL A 29 -7.15 -0.54 2.46
CA VAL A 29 -7.06 -0.62 1.01
C VAL A 29 -6.52 -2.00 0.64
N THR A 30 -7.26 -2.73 -0.17
CA THR A 30 -6.85 -4.01 -0.71
C THR A 30 -6.52 -3.87 -2.19
N VAL A 31 -5.30 -4.25 -2.57
CA VAL A 31 -4.86 -4.24 -3.97
C VAL A 31 -4.91 -5.67 -4.49
N LYS A 32 -5.71 -5.90 -5.51
CA LYS A 32 -5.89 -7.23 -6.10
C LYS A 32 -4.68 -7.64 -6.94
N ALA A 33 -4.61 -8.93 -7.27
CA ALA A 33 -3.58 -9.47 -8.15
C ALA A 33 -3.59 -8.73 -9.49
N ASP A 34 -2.40 -8.54 -10.07
CA ASP A 34 -2.21 -7.90 -11.38
C ASP A 34 -2.64 -6.42 -11.43
N VAL A 35 -2.88 -5.81 -10.28
CA VAL A 35 -3.24 -4.40 -10.17
C VAL A 35 -2.05 -3.60 -9.63
N ARG A 36 -1.84 -2.42 -10.20
CA ARG A 36 -0.79 -1.50 -9.76
C ARG A 36 -1.41 -0.30 -9.07
N VAL A 37 -0.91 0.01 -7.89
CA VAL A 37 -1.33 1.19 -7.13
C VAL A 37 -0.11 2.05 -6.81
N GLN A 38 -0.22 3.34 -7.09
CA GLN A 38 0.72 4.35 -6.60
C GLN A 38 -0.01 5.18 -5.56
N LEU A 39 0.43 5.08 -4.32
CA LEU A 39 -0.22 5.75 -3.20
C LEU A 39 0.57 7.02 -2.86
N TYR A 40 0.03 8.17 -3.24
CA TYR A 40 0.60 9.49 -2.93
C TYR A 40 -0.08 10.14 -1.73
N GLY A 41 -1.29 9.70 -1.41
CA GLY A 41 -2.07 10.24 -0.29
C GLY A 41 -1.83 9.47 1.00
N LYS A 42 -2.91 9.29 1.76
CA LYS A 42 -2.85 8.62 3.07
C LYS A 42 -3.88 7.52 3.19
N VAL A 43 -3.48 6.44 3.85
CA VAL A 43 -4.40 5.36 4.25
C VAL A 43 -4.37 5.29 5.77
N ARG A 44 -5.52 5.46 6.41
CA ARG A 44 -5.62 5.41 7.87
C ARG A 44 -5.70 3.99 8.40
N GLY A 45 -6.14 3.04 7.57
CA GLY A 45 -6.14 1.63 7.90
C GLY A 45 -4.87 0.92 7.42
N ASN A 46 -5.04 -0.30 6.96
CA ASN A 46 -3.96 -1.13 6.46
C ASN A 46 -3.94 -1.11 4.93
N LEU A 47 -2.76 -1.32 4.36
CA LEU A 47 -2.61 -1.56 2.93
C LEU A 47 -2.32 -3.04 2.73
N ILE A 48 -3.24 -3.74 2.09
CA ILE A 48 -3.14 -5.18 1.85
C ILE A 48 -2.91 -5.38 0.36
N VAL A 49 -1.79 -5.99 -0.02
CA VAL A 49 -1.47 -6.22 -1.43
C VAL A 49 -1.44 -7.72 -1.68
N GLU A 50 -2.35 -8.18 -2.54
CA GLU A 50 -2.47 -9.59 -2.87
C GLU A 50 -1.33 -10.03 -3.78
N ARG A 51 -1.07 -11.33 -3.78
CA ARG A 51 -0.01 -11.92 -4.59
C ARG A 51 -0.14 -11.50 -6.05
N GLY A 52 0.96 -11.02 -6.62
CA GLY A 52 0.99 -10.55 -8.01
C GLY A 52 0.61 -9.10 -8.19
N GLY A 53 0.13 -8.42 -7.15
CA GLY A 53 -0.12 -6.99 -7.21
C GLY A 53 1.14 -6.17 -7.14
N VAL A 54 1.03 -4.88 -7.40
CA VAL A 54 2.13 -3.93 -7.31
C VAL A 54 1.65 -2.71 -6.53
N ALA A 55 2.40 -2.31 -5.51
CA ALA A 55 2.09 -1.11 -4.77
C ALA A 55 3.36 -0.30 -4.54
N VAL A 56 3.28 0.98 -4.83
CA VAL A 56 4.36 1.93 -4.55
C VAL A 56 3.80 2.96 -3.59
N LEU A 57 4.35 3.01 -2.39
CA LEU A 57 3.91 3.91 -1.33
C LEU A 57 4.81 5.13 -1.29
N HIS A 58 4.31 6.26 -1.79
CA HIS A 58 4.96 7.56 -1.70
C HIS A 58 4.44 8.39 -0.52
N GLY A 59 3.19 8.14 -0.13
CA GLY A 59 2.51 8.84 0.95
C GLY A 59 2.66 8.13 2.29
N ALA A 60 1.54 7.90 2.97
CA ALA A 60 1.57 7.31 4.31
C ALA A 60 0.47 6.27 4.52
N VAL A 61 0.82 5.21 5.24
CA VAL A 61 -0.13 4.21 5.75
C VAL A 61 0.00 4.22 7.26
N SER A 62 -1.09 4.52 7.96
CA SER A 62 -1.08 4.59 9.42
C SER A 62 -0.98 3.20 10.06
N GLY A 63 -1.59 2.21 9.45
CA GLY A 63 -1.54 0.83 9.90
C GLY A 63 -0.40 0.04 9.29
N ALA A 64 -0.66 -1.22 8.98
CA ALA A 64 0.32 -2.13 8.44
C ALA A 64 0.24 -2.19 6.91
N VAL A 65 1.39 -2.36 6.28
CA VAL A 65 1.48 -2.80 4.89
C VAL A 65 1.63 -4.31 4.91
N ILE A 66 0.64 -5.02 4.39
CA ILE A 66 0.60 -6.47 4.41
C ILE A 66 0.84 -6.97 2.98
N ASN A 67 1.99 -7.59 2.77
CA ASN A 67 2.43 -8.06 1.47
C ASN A 67 2.28 -9.58 1.38
N HIS A 68 1.37 -10.04 0.54
CA HIS A 68 1.10 -11.47 0.32
C HIS A 68 1.89 -12.04 -0.87
N GLY A 69 3.10 -11.57 -1.09
CA GLY A 69 3.91 -12.01 -2.23
C GLY A 69 3.76 -11.11 -3.44
N ALA A 70 3.52 -9.82 -3.19
CA ALA A 70 3.40 -8.79 -4.20
C ALA A 70 4.69 -7.97 -4.30
N HIS A 71 4.78 -7.16 -5.34
CA HIS A 71 5.85 -6.18 -5.48
C HIS A 71 5.45 -4.90 -4.76
N VAL A 72 6.00 -4.67 -3.58
CA VAL A 72 5.69 -3.50 -2.77
C VAL A 72 6.96 -2.71 -2.52
N VAL A 73 6.92 -1.42 -2.82
CA VAL A 73 8.02 -0.50 -2.56
C VAL A 73 7.52 0.61 -1.66
N ILE A 74 8.20 0.83 -0.56
CA ILE A 74 7.87 1.90 0.39
C ILE A 74 8.95 2.96 0.33
N SER A 75 8.58 4.17 -0.11
CA SER A 75 9.43 5.35 -0.08
C SER A 75 8.87 6.44 0.84
N GLY A 76 7.66 6.24 1.37
CA GLY A 76 7.01 7.15 2.31
C GLY A 76 7.02 6.61 3.72
N LYS A 77 5.86 6.62 4.39
CA LYS A 77 5.72 6.20 5.77
C LYS A 77 4.75 5.03 5.90
N ALA A 78 5.08 4.10 6.79
CA ALA A 78 4.18 3.02 7.18
C ALA A 78 4.28 2.77 8.67
N GLY A 79 3.18 2.37 9.29
CA GLY A 79 3.19 2.00 10.69
C GLY A 79 3.96 0.72 10.93
N SER A 80 3.71 -0.30 10.13
CA SER A 80 4.43 -1.56 10.17
C SER A 80 4.43 -2.21 8.79
N VAL A 81 5.28 -3.22 8.63
CA VAL A 81 5.35 -4.00 7.38
C VAL A 81 5.32 -5.47 7.74
N GLN A 82 4.47 -6.22 7.05
CA GLN A 82 4.32 -7.65 7.25
C GLN A 82 4.46 -8.35 5.90
N ASP A 83 5.53 -9.13 5.73
CA ASP A 83 5.78 -9.89 4.51
C ASP A 83 5.32 -11.34 4.71
N LEU A 84 4.29 -11.74 3.97
CA LEU A 84 3.68 -13.07 4.07
C LEU A 84 3.96 -13.94 2.84
N GLY A 85 4.87 -13.51 1.99
CA GLY A 85 5.25 -14.25 0.78
C GLY A 85 6.44 -13.61 0.11
N ASP A 86 6.79 -14.11 -1.07
CA ASP A 86 7.90 -13.60 -1.87
C ASP A 86 7.38 -12.87 -3.11
N PRO A 87 8.02 -11.79 -3.54
CA PRO A 87 9.21 -11.14 -2.97
C PRO A 87 8.86 -10.30 -1.74
N PRO A 88 9.84 -10.00 -0.87
CA PRO A 88 9.60 -9.14 0.29
C PRO A 88 9.41 -7.67 -0.12
N THR A 89 8.80 -6.91 0.76
CA THR A 89 8.65 -5.47 0.59
C THR A 89 10.02 -4.80 0.52
N GLN A 90 10.19 -3.93 -0.47
CA GLN A 90 11.38 -3.11 -0.61
C GLN A 90 11.16 -1.78 0.09
N ILE A 91 12.05 -1.44 1.00
CA ILE A 91 11.98 -0.20 1.76
C ILE A 91 13.15 0.68 1.35
N THR A 92 12.85 1.84 0.78
CA THR A 92 13.91 2.75 0.33
C THR A 92 14.58 3.43 1.51
N ARG A 93 15.72 4.07 1.24
CA ARG A 93 16.49 4.77 2.26
C ARG A 93 15.72 5.89 2.93
N ASP A 94 14.82 6.55 2.20
CA ASP A 94 14.04 7.68 2.70
C ASP A 94 12.76 7.27 3.41
N ALA A 95 12.41 6.00 3.35
CA ALA A 95 11.19 5.51 3.95
C ALA A 95 11.29 5.45 5.48
N ILE A 96 10.13 5.66 6.13
CA ILE A 96 10.02 5.56 7.58
C ILE A 96 9.02 4.46 7.90
N VAL A 97 9.47 3.41 8.54
CA VAL A 97 8.63 2.31 9.01
C VAL A 97 8.79 2.21 10.50
N ALA A 98 7.69 2.41 11.23
CA ALA A 98 7.73 2.44 12.68
C ALA A 98 8.03 1.07 13.27
N SER A 99 7.54 -0.01 12.64
CA SER A 99 7.76 -1.36 13.09
C SER A 99 7.85 -2.29 11.90
N ARG A 100 8.82 -3.18 11.89
CA ARG A 100 8.97 -4.18 10.84
C ARG A 100 8.91 -5.57 11.45
N ASP A 101 8.00 -6.38 10.91
CA ASP A 101 7.83 -7.76 11.33
C ASP A 101 8.71 -8.66 10.44
N ASP A 102 9.90 -8.98 10.93
CA ASP A 102 10.83 -9.89 10.26
C ASP A 102 10.65 -11.29 10.81
N PRO A 103 10.63 -12.30 9.92
CA PRO A 103 10.54 -13.68 10.38
C PRO A 103 11.78 -14.14 11.15
#